data_6a3c4b81bfc123fb76d40c294ef8436e
#
_entry.id   6a3c4b81bfc123fb76d40c294ef8436e
#
_cell.length_a   1.000
_cell.length_b   1.000
_cell.length_c   1.000
_cell.angle_alpha   90.00
_cell.angle_beta   90.00
_cell.angle_gamma   90.00
#
_symmetry.space_group_name_H-M   'P 1'
#
loop_
_entity.id
_entity.type
_entity.pdbx_description
1 polymer ?
#
loop_
_entity_poly.entity_id
_entity_poly.type
_entity_poly.pdbx_seq_one_letter_code
_entity_poly.pdbx_strand_id
1 'polypeptide(L)'
;MKTQNGADLCFPQFPNISCKKNVSFGSTMKLSQIILSLISLLIVALNLLVIISVFHFRQLHTPTNILLLSLAVTDILVGLLLMPYEILRLTSCWFLGDLMCILLDCMACFITFASVGIMVLISVERYIAICDPLHYPTRVTVRTVKLCVCLCWVCSVCYNTLIFKDNVINPGRLSSCYGECVLVVDYTLGTVDLVISFIIPVTVIVVLYMGVFVVALSHARAMRSHITSVTFQLSVTAAPKKSELKAARNLGVLIVVFLTCFCPYYCFSLAGSFDHNSGYFVVYLFYFNSCINPVIYAMLYPWFRKAVKLIVTLQILKPGSSDANIL
;
A
#
# COMPACT_ATOMS: atom_id res chain seq x y z
N MET A 1 -34.71 43.59 0.33
CA MET A 1 -33.47 43.22 -0.40
C MET A 1 -32.96 41.93 0.19
N LYS A 2 -33.22 40.77 -0.46
CA LYS A 2 -32.65 39.49 -0.08
C LYS A 2 -31.26 39.42 -0.74
N THR A 3 -30.21 39.50 0.04
CA THR A 3 -28.84 39.23 -0.42
C THR A 3 -28.72 37.76 -0.81
N GLN A 4 -28.90 37.47 -2.09
CA GLN A 4 -28.46 36.25 -2.73
C GLN A 4 -26.92 36.28 -2.78
N ASN A 5 -26.25 35.60 -1.85
CA ASN A 5 -24.91 35.05 -1.93
C ASN A 5 -24.42 34.56 -0.56
N GLY A 6 -25.25 33.81 0.17
CA GLY A 6 -24.82 33.13 1.40
C GLY A 6 -24.18 31.78 1.08
N ALA A 7 -22.97 31.77 0.54
CA ALA A 7 -22.13 30.59 0.72
C ALA A 7 -21.86 30.47 2.22
N ASP A 8 -22.35 29.41 2.87
CA ASP A 8 -22.11 29.18 4.30
C ASP A 8 -20.60 29.12 4.54
N LEU A 9 -20.12 29.91 5.49
CA LEU A 9 -18.73 29.92 5.93
C LEU A 9 -18.50 28.73 6.85
N CYS A 10 -17.29 28.17 6.80
CA CYS A 10 -16.85 27.11 7.72
C CYS A 10 -16.95 27.60 9.18
N PHE A 11 -16.50 28.81 9.42
CA PHE A 11 -16.50 29.47 10.74
C PHE A 11 -17.11 30.88 10.63
N PRO A 12 -18.43 31.02 10.83
CA PRO A 12 -19.11 32.30 10.70
C PRO A 12 -18.59 33.40 11.64
N GLN A 13 -17.95 33.02 12.75
CA GLN A 13 -17.31 33.96 13.69
C GLN A 13 -16.07 34.66 13.12
N PHE A 14 -15.49 34.15 12.03
CA PHE A 14 -14.31 34.69 11.36
C PHE A 14 -14.59 35.00 9.89
N PRO A 15 -15.50 35.91 9.55
CA PRO A 15 -16.03 36.05 8.19
C PRO A 15 -14.97 36.46 7.15
N ASN A 16 -13.90 37.14 7.57
CA ASN A 16 -12.86 37.64 6.66
C ASN A 16 -11.77 36.64 6.32
N ILE A 17 -11.62 35.59 7.13
CA ILE A 17 -10.52 34.57 6.97
C ILE A 17 -11.06 33.16 6.83
N SER A 18 -12.35 32.93 7.06
CA SER A 18 -12.97 31.60 6.96
C SER A 18 -13.12 31.12 5.52
N CYS A 19 -12.83 29.87 5.27
CA CYS A 19 -13.16 29.22 4.01
C CYS A 19 -14.68 29.13 3.80
N LYS A 20 -15.09 29.10 2.54
CA LYS A 20 -16.47 28.80 2.15
C LYS A 20 -16.74 27.32 2.29
N LYS A 21 -17.85 26.96 2.92
CA LYS A 21 -18.32 25.59 3.00
C LYS A 21 -18.74 25.11 1.61
N ASN A 22 -18.26 23.95 1.19
CA ASN A 22 -18.69 23.34 -0.07
C ASN A 22 -20.17 22.88 0.03
N VAL A 23 -21.09 23.73 -0.38
CA VAL A 23 -22.56 23.56 -0.24
C VAL A 23 -23.13 22.51 -1.20
N SER A 24 -22.34 21.99 -2.15
CA SER A 24 -22.87 21.32 -3.34
C SER A 24 -23.34 19.87 -3.17
N PHE A 25 -23.17 19.19 -2.00
CA PHE A 25 -23.38 17.73 -1.99
C PHE A 25 -24.00 17.13 -0.71
N GLY A 26 -25.17 17.57 -0.29
CA GLY A 26 -25.79 17.05 0.95
C GLY A 26 -25.99 15.53 1.01
N SER A 27 -26.50 14.87 -0.05
CA SER A 27 -26.77 13.42 -0.06
C SER A 27 -25.60 12.59 -0.58
N THR A 28 -24.91 13.02 -1.62
CA THR A 28 -23.74 12.36 -2.20
C THR A 28 -22.54 12.34 -1.25
N MET A 29 -22.31 13.41 -0.49
CA MET A 29 -21.26 13.44 0.54
C MET A 29 -21.51 12.47 1.68
N LYS A 30 -22.76 12.36 2.18
CA LYS A 30 -23.10 11.36 3.22
C LYS A 30 -22.90 9.94 2.73
N LEU A 31 -23.27 9.66 1.49
CA LEU A 31 -23.05 8.34 0.88
C LEU A 31 -21.54 8.03 0.76
N SER A 32 -20.74 8.98 0.30
CA SER A 32 -19.28 8.83 0.24
C SER A 32 -18.68 8.56 1.62
N GLN A 33 -19.10 9.28 2.66
CA GLN A 33 -18.66 9.04 4.04
C GLN A 33 -18.95 7.60 4.49
N ILE A 34 -20.17 7.12 4.25
CA ILE A 34 -20.58 5.76 4.63
C ILE A 34 -19.72 4.73 3.89
N ILE A 35 -19.56 4.88 2.58
CA ILE A 35 -18.75 3.96 1.75
C ILE A 35 -17.30 3.94 2.23
N LEU A 36 -16.68 5.10 2.42
CA LEU A 36 -15.29 5.19 2.88
C LEU A 36 -15.11 4.62 4.29
N SER A 37 -16.07 4.84 5.20
CA SER A 37 -16.02 4.27 6.53
C SER A 37 -16.13 2.73 6.50
N LEU A 38 -16.98 2.19 5.63
CA LEU A 38 -17.07 0.73 5.43
C LEU A 38 -15.78 0.16 4.84
N ILE A 39 -15.18 0.83 3.86
CA ILE A 39 -13.88 0.44 3.28
C ILE A 39 -12.78 0.48 4.37
N SER A 40 -12.74 1.53 5.19
CA SER A 40 -11.81 1.65 6.33
C SER A 40 -11.92 0.44 7.28
N LEU A 41 -13.14 0.08 7.69
CA LEU A 41 -13.39 -1.08 8.53
C LEU A 41 -12.95 -2.40 7.87
N LEU A 42 -13.22 -2.55 6.57
CA LEU A 42 -12.79 -3.73 5.81
C LEU A 42 -11.27 -3.83 5.72
N ILE A 43 -10.56 -2.72 5.45
CA ILE A 43 -9.09 -2.67 5.44
C ILE A 43 -8.56 -3.19 6.78
N VAL A 44 -9.05 -2.65 7.89
CA VAL A 44 -8.60 -3.06 9.23
C VAL A 44 -8.90 -4.53 9.50
N ALA A 45 -10.13 -4.97 9.28
CA ALA A 45 -10.56 -6.33 9.58
C ALA A 45 -9.78 -7.37 8.76
N LEU A 46 -9.63 -7.15 7.45
CA LEU A 46 -8.98 -8.10 6.56
C LEU A 46 -7.46 -8.18 6.80
N ASN A 47 -6.80 -7.03 7.02
CA ASN A 47 -5.37 -7.03 7.30
C ASN A 47 -5.05 -7.52 8.71
N LEU A 48 -5.94 -7.34 9.68
CA LEU A 48 -5.82 -7.95 10.99
C LEU A 48 -5.82 -9.49 10.90
N LEU A 49 -6.64 -10.08 10.03
CA LEU A 49 -6.60 -11.53 9.77
C LEU A 49 -5.24 -11.98 9.23
N VAL A 50 -4.61 -11.20 8.35
CA VAL A 50 -3.24 -11.50 7.86
C VAL A 50 -2.24 -11.47 9.01
N ILE A 51 -2.27 -10.41 9.82
CA ILE A 51 -1.35 -10.22 10.95
C ILE A 51 -1.50 -11.37 11.94
N ILE A 52 -2.74 -11.66 12.39
CA ILE A 52 -2.99 -12.76 13.33
C ILE A 52 -2.51 -14.10 12.75
N SER A 53 -2.78 -14.36 11.46
CA SER A 53 -2.34 -15.61 10.82
C SER A 53 -0.83 -15.77 10.85
N VAL A 54 -0.08 -14.73 10.42
CA VAL A 54 1.37 -14.83 10.34
C VAL A 54 2.02 -14.87 11.73
N PHE A 55 1.47 -14.13 12.71
CA PHE A 55 2.02 -14.16 14.08
C PHE A 55 1.74 -15.48 14.81
N HIS A 56 0.54 -16.03 14.65
CA HIS A 56 0.14 -17.22 15.41
C HIS A 56 0.77 -18.50 14.89
N PHE A 57 0.79 -18.70 13.56
CA PHE A 57 1.25 -19.96 12.97
C PHE A 57 2.74 -19.95 12.68
N ARG A 58 3.53 -20.71 13.43
CA ARG A 58 4.99 -20.81 13.30
C ARG A 58 5.44 -21.20 11.88
N GLN A 59 4.67 -22.05 11.18
CA GLN A 59 4.95 -22.47 9.81
C GLN A 59 4.93 -21.31 8.80
N LEU A 60 4.27 -20.19 9.13
CA LEU A 60 4.20 -18.99 8.28
C LEU A 60 5.36 -18.01 8.48
N HIS A 61 6.31 -18.29 9.37
CA HIS A 61 7.47 -17.43 9.58
C HIS A 61 8.51 -17.59 8.44
N THR A 62 8.10 -17.37 7.21
CA THR A 62 8.94 -17.38 6.02
C THR A 62 9.35 -15.97 5.61
N PRO A 63 10.47 -15.79 4.87
CA PRO A 63 10.87 -14.48 4.35
C PRO A 63 9.74 -13.72 3.63
N THR A 64 9.06 -14.38 2.71
CA THR A 64 7.92 -13.81 1.97
C THR A 64 6.79 -13.36 2.89
N ASN A 65 6.39 -14.19 3.87
CA ASN A 65 5.28 -13.85 4.76
C ASN A 65 5.64 -12.72 5.74
N ILE A 66 6.92 -12.52 6.07
CA ILE A 66 7.36 -11.33 6.83
C ILE A 66 7.16 -10.04 6.01
N LEU A 67 7.42 -10.07 4.71
CA LEU A 67 7.14 -8.94 3.83
C LEU A 67 5.63 -8.67 3.73
N LEU A 68 4.81 -9.72 3.54
CA LEU A 68 3.35 -9.61 3.52
C LEU A 68 2.79 -9.10 4.86
N LEU A 69 3.39 -9.51 5.98
CA LEU A 69 3.05 -9.01 7.31
C LEU A 69 3.33 -7.50 7.43
N SER A 70 4.51 -7.05 6.96
CA SER A 70 4.86 -5.63 6.98
C SER A 70 3.93 -4.81 6.09
N LEU A 71 3.52 -5.34 4.93
CA LEU A 71 2.51 -4.71 4.07
C LEU A 71 1.14 -4.63 4.77
N ALA A 72 0.71 -5.69 5.44
CA ALA A 72 -0.54 -5.68 6.21
C ALA A 72 -0.52 -4.65 7.37
N VAL A 73 0.66 -4.39 7.98
CA VAL A 73 0.82 -3.34 8.98
C VAL A 73 0.65 -1.95 8.36
N THR A 74 1.27 -1.66 7.20
CA THR A 74 1.04 -0.38 6.51
C THR A 74 -0.44 -0.21 6.13
N ASP A 75 -1.09 -1.28 5.66
CA ASP A 75 -2.51 -1.25 5.27
C ASP A 75 -3.43 -0.99 6.46
N ILE A 76 -3.16 -1.56 7.65
CA ILE A 76 -3.91 -1.22 8.87
C ILE A 76 -3.75 0.25 9.25
N LEU A 77 -2.55 0.81 9.13
CA LEU A 77 -2.33 2.24 9.38
C LEU A 77 -3.10 3.11 8.38
N VAL A 78 -3.21 2.70 7.12
CA VAL A 78 -4.12 3.35 6.16
C VAL A 78 -5.55 3.33 6.66
N GLY A 79 -6.07 2.16 7.05
CA GLY A 79 -7.46 2.03 7.53
C GLY A 79 -7.74 2.79 8.83
N LEU A 80 -6.84 2.77 9.80
CA LEU A 80 -7.04 3.37 11.12
C LEU A 80 -6.76 4.87 11.17
N LEU A 81 -5.81 5.37 10.41
CA LEU A 81 -5.34 6.75 10.47
C LEU A 81 -5.69 7.55 9.23
N LEU A 82 -5.31 7.07 8.04
CA LEU A 82 -5.43 7.85 6.81
C LEU A 82 -6.86 7.93 6.32
N MET A 83 -7.61 6.84 6.35
CA MET A 83 -9.01 6.86 5.90
C MET A 83 -9.89 7.78 6.76
N PRO A 84 -9.88 7.74 8.11
CA PRO A 84 -10.60 8.70 8.93
C PRO A 84 -10.15 10.15 8.70
N TYR A 85 -8.85 10.38 8.56
CA TYR A 85 -8.30 11.70 8.23
C TYR A 85 -8.86 12.22 6.91
N GLU A 86 -8.80 11.41 5.85
CA GLU A 86 -9.26 11.80 4.52
C GLU A 86 -10.78 12.04 4.48
N ILE A 87 -11.56 11.21 5.18
CA ILE A 87 -13.00 11.41 5.34
C ILE A 87 -13.27 12.76 5.98
N LEU A 88 -12.57 13.09 7.07
CA LEU A 88 -12.73 14.37 7.76
C LEU A 88 -12.35 15.54 6.85
N ARG A 89 -11.22 15.46 6.16
CA ARG A 89 -10.72 16.50 5.24
C ARG A 89 -11.66 16.78 4.08
N LEU A 90 -12.25 15.73 3.51
CA LEU A 90 -13.12 15.84 2.33
C LEU A 90 -14.56 16.26 2.65
N THR A 91 -15.06 15.93 3.84
CA THR A 91 -16.49 16.03 4.14
C THR A 91 -16.84 17.11 5.18
N SER A 92 -15.85 17.69 5.84
CA SER A 92 -16.06 18.72 6.85
C SER A 92 -15.07 19.88 6.72
N CYS A 93 -15.35 20.97 7.38
CA CYS A 93 -14.38 22.03 7.58
C CYS A 93 -13.31 21.57 8.57
N TRP A 94 -12.05 21.85 8.25
CA TRP A 94 -10.92 21.46 9.09
C TRP A 94 -10.89 22.28 10.40
N PHE A 95 -10.91 21.61 11.53
CA PHE A 95 -10.96 22.23 12.86
C PHE A 95 -9.80 21.84 13.78
N LEU A 96 -8.92 20.94 13.35
CA LEU A 96 -7.81 20.43 14.18
C LEU A 96 -6.55 21.31 14.12
N GLY A 97 -6.57 22.39 13.34
CA GLY A 97 -5.45 23.32 13.19
C GLY A 97 -4.37 22.85 12.23
N ASP A 98 -3.46 23.78 11.88
CA ASP A 98 -2.45 23.56 10.82
C ASP A 98 -1.41 22.50 11.19
N LEU A 99 -0.98 22.46 12.46
CA LEU A 99 0.01 21.46 12.91
C LEU A 99 -0.51 20.03 12.75
N MET A 100 -1.79 19.79 13.13
CA MET A 100 -2.37 18.46 12.98
C MET A 100 -2.56 18.09 11.50
N CYS A 101 -2.89 19.05 10.64
CA CYS A 101 -2.92 18.88 9.19
C CYS A 101 -1.56 18.39 8.66
N ILE A 102 -0.47 19.09 8.99
CA ILE A 102 0.88 18.74 8.56
C ILE A 102 1.28 17.36 9.08
N LEU A 103 1.02 17.07 10.35
CA LEU A 103 1.38 15.77 10.94
C LEU A 103 0.66 14.60 10.26
N LEU A 104 -0.63 14.75 9.93
CA LEU A 104 -1.41 13.71 9.27
C LEU A 104 -0.97 13.53 7.81
N ASP A 105 -0.68 14.61 7.08
CA ASP A 105 -0.10 14.53 5.73
C ASP A 105 1.29 13.89 5.75
N CYS A 106 2.14 14.25 6.72
CA CYS A 106 3.43 13.61 6.92
C CYS A 106 3.29 12.10 7.19
N MET A 107 2.32 11.70 8.01
CA MET A 107 2.01 10.29 8.28
C MET A 107 1.50 9.58 7.01
N ALA A 108 0.70 10.24 6.19
CA ALA A 108 0.23 9.68 4.92
C ALA A 108 1.40 9.40 3.97
N CYS A 109 2.30 10.35 3.79
CA CYS A 109 3.50 10.20 2.96
C CYS A 109 4.44 9.11 3.52
N PHE A 110 4.64 9.09 4.84
CA PHE A 110 5.44 8.07 5.52
C PHE A 110 4.91 6.65 5.29
N ILE A 111 3.61 6.42 5.49
CA ILE A 111 2.98 5.10 5.32
C ILE A 111 3.04 4.69 3.84
N THR A 112 2.79 5.61 2.92
CA THR A 112 2.88 5.38 1.48
C THR A 112 4.29 4.99 1.05
N PHE A 113 5.30 5.74 1.49
CA PHE A 113 6.69 5.46 1.17
C PHE A 113 7.13 4.09 1.71
N ALA A 114 6.74 3.75 2.94
CA ALA A 114 6.99 2.43 3.52
C ALA A 114 6.31 1.32 2.71
N SER A 115 5.05 1.48 2.33
CA SER A 115 4.30 0.52 1.51
C SER A 115 4.98 0.26 0.16
N VAL A 116 5.34 1.32 -0.57
CA VAL A 116 6.08 1.23 -1.85
C VAL A 116 7.43 0.52 -1.65
N GLY A 117 8.17 0.88 -0.61
CA GLY A 117 9.45 0.23 -0.27
C GLY A 117 9.31 -1.27 0.00
N ILE A 118 8.25 -1.68 0.71
CA ILE A 118 7.96 -3.10 0.94
C ILE A 118 7.61 -3.81 -0.37
N MET A 119 6.89 -3.17 -1.31
CA MET A 119 6.62 -3.73 -2.63
C MET A 119 7.90 -3.92 -3.46
N VAL A 120 8.87 -3.01 -3.34
CA VAL A 120 10.22 -3.20 -3.92
C VAL A 120 10.91 -4.42 -3.30
N LEU A 121 10.89 -4.55 -1.98
CA LEU A 121 11.49 -5.71 -1.29
C LEU A 121 10.85 -7.04 -1.70
N ILE A 122 9.51 -7.08 -1.86
CA ILE A 122 8.79 -8.25 -2.39
C ILE A 122 9.27 -8.58 -3.80
N SER A 123 9.46 -7.57 -4.66
CA SER A 123 9.91 -7.74 -6.03
C SER A 123 11.35 -8.28 -6.10
N VAL A 124 12.25 -7.76 -5.27
CA VAL A 124 13.64 -8.22 -5.13
C VAL A 124 13.67 -9.67 -4.63
N GLU A 125 12.90 -9.96 -3.60
CA GLU A 125 12.82 -11.31 -2.99
C GLU A 125 12.35 -12.34 -4.03
N ARG A 126 11.32 -12.02 -4.80
CA ARG A 126 10.84 -12.89 -5.89
C ARG A 126 11.83 -13.03 -7.03
N TYR A 127 12.51 -11.95 -7.41
CA TYR A 127 13.55 -12.02 -8.43
C TYR A 127 14.66 -12.97 -8.03
N ILE A 128 15.17 -12.88 -6.80
CA ILE A 128 16.23 -13.78 -6.31
C ILE A 128 15.71 -15.23 -6.25
N ALA A 129 14.49 -15.46 -5.78
CA ALA A 129 13.92 -16.81 -5.68
C ALA A 129 13.80 -17.53 -7.03
N ILE A 130 13.60 -16.79 -8.13
CA ILE A 130 13.34 -17.36 -9.45
C ILE A 130 14.56 -17.33 -10.35
N CYS A 131 15.31 -16.22 -10.32
CA CYS A 131 16.47 -16.05 -11.20
C CYS A 131 17.77 -16.61 -10.59
N ASP A 132 17.85 -16.73 -9.25
CA ASP A 132 19.03 -17.28 -8.53
C ASP A 132 18.61 -18.26 -7.42
N PRO A 133 17.94 -19.37 -7.76
CA PRO A 133 17.37 -20.30 -6.77
C PRO A 133 18.43 -21.00 -5.91
N LEU A 134 19.67 -21.14 -6.40
CA LEU A 134 20.76 -21.75 -5.66
C LEU A 134 21.22 -20.91 -4.47
N HIS A 135 21.28 -19.61 -4.66
CA HIS A 135 21.72 -18.68 -3.60
C HIS A 135 20.56 -18.14 -2.76
N TYR A 136 19.30 -18.38 -3.16
CA TYR A 136 18.13 -17.89 -2.43
C TYR A 136 18.13 -18.28 -0.95
N PRO A 137 18.33 -19.57 -0.55
CA PRO A 137 18.29 -19.95 0.86
C PRO A 137 19.37 -19.32 1.73
N THR A 138 20.51 -18.95 1.14
CA THR A 138 21.64 -18.34 1.85
C THR A 138 21.53 -16.83 1.95
N ARG A 139 20.99 -16.17 0.91
CA ARG A 139 20.86 -14.69 0.86
C ARG A 139 19.58 -14.20 1.48
N VAL A 140 18.46 -14.90 1.27
CA VAL A 140 17.12 -14.46 1.70
C VAL A 140 16.70 -15.24 2.94
N THR A 141 17.25 -14.85 4.08
CA THR A 141 16.88 -15.42 5.39
C THR A 141 15.83 -14.55 6.07
N VAL A 142 15.07 -15.13 7.01
CA VAL A 142 14.10 -14.38 7.84
C VAL A 142 14.77 -13.20 8.56
N ARG A 143 16.02 -13.39 9.02
CA ARG A 143 16.80 -12.34 9.70
C ARG A 143 17.12 -11.19 8.74
N THR A 144 17.61 -11.50 7.54
CA THR A 144 17.94 -10.49 6.52
C THR A 144 16.70 -9.70 6.12
N VAL A 145 15.57 -10.39 5.88
CA VAL A 145 14.32 -9.72 5.51
C VAL A 145 13.79 -8.83 6.62
N LYS A 146 13.82 -9.27 7.89
CA LYS A 146 13.46 -8.42 9.03
C LYS A 146 14.31 -7.16 9.09
N LEU A 147 15.63 -7.28 8.88
CA LEU A 147 16.53 -6.12 8.84
C LEU A 147 16.17 -5.17 7.70
N CYS A 148 15.94 -5.68 6.48
CA CYS A 148 15.54 -4.87 5.33
C CYS A 148 14.21 -4.15 5.58
N VAL A 149 13.22 -4.81 6.19
CA VAL A 149 11.95 -4.19 6.60
C VAL A 149 12.20 -3.08 7.61
N CYS A 150 12.97 -3.32 8.67
CA CYS A 150 13.31 -2.27 9.64
C CYS A 150 14.00 -1.07 8.99
N LEU A 151 14.97 -1.31 8.11
CA LEU A 151 15.64 -0.24 7.36
C LEU A 151 14.67 0.53 6.48
N CYS A 152 13.76 -0.15 5.80
CA CYS A 152 12.71 0.49 4.97
C CYS A 152 11.86 1.45 5.83
N TRP A 153 11.40 1.03 7.01
CA TRP A 153 10.64 1.87 7.92
C TRP A 153 11.44 3.06 8.44
N VAL A 154 12.70 2.85 8.84
CA VAL A 154 13.59 3.93 9.31
C VAL A 154 13.86 4.93 8.18
N CYS A 155 14.19 4.47 6.98
CA CYS A 155 14.39 5.34 5.81
C CYS A 155 13.12 6.15 5.50
N SER A 156 11.94 5.53 5.61
CA SER A 156 10.66 6.23 5.39
C SER A 156 10.46 7.37 6.39
N VAL A 157 10.71 7.13 7.68
CA VAL A 157 10.62 8.18 8.73
C VAL A 157 11.63 9.29 8.44
N CYS A 158 12.91 8.95 8.26
CA CYS A 158 13.95 9.93 8.04
C CYS A 158 13.70 10.79 6.81
N TYR A 159 13.34 10.17 5.68
CA TYR A 159 13.07 10.86 4.43
C TYR A 159 11.89 11.85 4.58
N ASN A 160 10.75 11.39 5.09
CA ASN A 160 9.59 12.24 5.25
C ASN A 160 9.81 13.37 6.27
N THR A 161 10.54 13.10 7.37
CA THR A 161 10.90 14.15 8.32
C THR A 161 11.75 15.25 7.65
N LEU A 162 12.66 14.90 6.76
CA LEU A 162 13.46 15.88 6.01
C LEU A 162 12.63 16.68 5.01
N ILE A 163 11.70 16.05 4.30
CA ILE A 163 10.82 16.73 3.33
C ILE A 163 9.88 17.72 4.03
N PHE A 164 9.30 17.35 5.17
CA PHE A 164 8.29 18.16 5.85
C PHE A 164 8.83 19.08 6.93
N LYS A 165 10.15 19.09 7.20
CA LYS A 165 10.74 19.87 8.30
C LYS A 165 10.35 21.34 8.28
N ASP A 166 10.40 21.98 7.11
CA ASP A 166 10.13 23.42 6.98
C ASP A 166 8.64 23.75 7.18
N ASN A 167 7.76 22.83 6.82
CA ASN A 167 6.32 22.95 7.04
C ASN A 167 5.98 22.81 8.54
N VAL A 168 6.66 21.91 9.25
CA VAL A 168 6.49 21.72 10.70
C VAL A 168 7.02 22.94 11.49
N ILE A 169 8.13 23.53 11.05
CA ILE A 169 8.71 24.72 11.72
C ILE A 169 7.86 25.97 11.48
N ASN A 170 7.24 26.11 10.30
CA ASN A 170 6.46 27.27 9.90
C ASN A 170 5.02 26.91 9.47
N PRO A 171 4.16 26.44 10.36
CA PRO A 171 2.83 25.92 10.01
C PRO A 171 1.87 26.94 9.42
N GLY A 172 2.05 28.25 9.66
CA GLY A 172 1.15 29.31 9.18
C GLY A 172 1.22 29.66 7.69
N ARG A 173 1.97 28.93 6.88
CA ARG A 173 2.10 29.15 5.41
C ARG A 173 1.10 28.36 4.57
N LEU A 174 0.31 27.47 5.16
CA LEU A 174 -0.30 26.35 4.46
C LEU A 174 -1.75 26.56 4.05
N SER A 175 -2.52 27.36 4.75
CA SER A 175 -3.95 27.54 4.48
C SER A 175 -4.22 28.90 3.81
N SER A 176 -4.95 28.88 2.70
CA SER A 176 -5.46 30.10 2.06
C SER A 176 -6.55 30.76 2.89
N CYS A 177 -7.26 29.97 3.70
CA CYS A 177 -8.33 30.41 4.58
C CYS A 177 -8.47 29.47 5.80
N TYR A 178 -9.08 29.94 6.86
CA TYR A 178 -9.31 29.15 8.08
C TYR A 178 -10.42 28.12 7.87
N GLY A 179 -10.12 26.85 8.07
CA GLY A 179 -11.06 25.74 7.86
C GLY A 179 -10.72 24.82 6.68
N GLU A 180 -9.54 25.00 6.08
CA GLU A 180 -9.00 24.13 5.04
C GLU A 180 -7.72 23.43 5.54
N CYS A 181 -7.50 22.22 5.12
CA CYS A 181 -6.26 21.49 5.31
C CYS A 181 -5.66 21.16 3.94
N VAL A 182 -4.71 21.97 3.49
CA VAL A 182 -4.00 21.81 2.22
C VAL A 182 -2.51 21.97 2.47
N LEU A 183 -1.75 20.97 2.08
CA LEU A 183 -0.30 21.02 2.12
C LEU A 183 0.22 21.67 0.85
N VAL A 184 0.91 22.78 0.97
CA VAL A 184 1.63 23.41 -0.15
C VAL A 184 3.06 22.90 -0.12
N VAL A 185 3.42 22.10 -1.10
CA VAL A 185 4.78 21.62 -1.29
C VAL A 185 5.45 22.47 -2.37
N ASP A 186 6.68 22.90 -2.10
CA ASP A 186 7.48 23.61 -3.11
C ASP A 186 7.65 22.74 -4.35
N TYR A 187 7.59 23.36 -5.56
CA TYR A 187 7.66 22.63 -6.83
C TYR A 187 8.90 21.73 -6.95
N THR A 188 10.04 22.23 -6.48
CA THR A 188 11.31 21.47 -6.53
C THR A 188 11.26 20.26 -5.61
N LEU A 189 10.79 20.43 -4.37
CA LEU A 189 10.61 19.34 -3.40
C LEU A 189 9.57 18.32 -3.89
N GLY A 190 8.45 18.78 -4.44
CA GLY A 190 7.42 17.91 -5.01
C GLY A 190 7.94 17.07 -6.18
N THR A 191 8.80 17.66 -7.04
CA THR A 191 9.42 16.93 -8.14
C THR A 191 10.42 15.90 -7.64
N VAL A 192 11.24 16.24 -6.66
CA VAL A 192 12.19 15.31 -6.02
C VAL A 192 11.44 14.18 -5.35
N ASP A 193 10.37 14.49 -4.62
CA ASP A 193 9.54 13.46 -3.97
C ASP A 193 8.91 12.52 -4.99
N LEU A 194 8.35 13.02 -6.07
CA LEU A 194 7.80 12.22 -7.16
C LEU A 194 8.83 11.24 -7.74
N VAL A 195 10.06 11.69 -7.96
CA VAL A 195 11.13 10.83 -8.52
C VAL A 195 11.53 9.76 -7.53
N ILE A 196 11.74 10.11 -6.26
CA ILE A 196 12.25 9.19 -5.24
C ILE A 196 11.17 8.23 -4.73
N SER A 197 9.94 8.73 -4.51
CA SER A 197 8.87 7.94 -3.90
C SER A 197 8.01 7.17 -4.90
N PHE A 198 8.07 7.52 -6.20
CA PHE A 198 7.26 6.87 -7.22
C PHE A 198 8.07 6.38 -8.44
N ILE A 199 8.75 7.28 -9.18
CA ILE A 199 9.38 6.90 -10.47
C ILE A 199 10.43 5.82 -10.29
N ILE A 200 11.38 6.02 -9.36
CA ILE A 200 12.46 5.04 -9.11
C ILE A 200 11.91 3.70 -8.62
N PRO A 201 11.08 3.63 -7.55
CA PRO A 201 10.54 2.37 -7.07
C PRO A 201 9.71 1.62 -8.12
N VAL A 202 8.83 2.30 -8.84
CA VAL A 202 8.01 1.68 -9.89
C VAL A 202 8.89 1.12 -11.01
N THR A 203 9.91 1.86 -11.44
CA THR A 203 10.86 1.39 -12.46
C THR A 203 11.58 0.12 -11.99
N VAL A 204 12.07 0.09 -10.74
CA VAL A 204 12.71 -1.09 -10.16
C VAL A 204 11.76 -2.28 -10.12
N ILE A 205 10.52 -2.09 -9.65
CA ILE A 205 9.50 -3.14 -9.61
C ILE A 205 9.26 -3.71 -11.02
N VAL A 206 9.03 -2.86 -12.01
CA VAL A 206 8.75 -3.28 -13.40
C VAL A 206 9.94 -4.04 -14.00
N VAL A 207 11.16 -3.53 -13.85
CA VAL A 207 12.38 -4.17 -14.38
C VAL A 207 12.58 -5.55 -13.76
N LEU A 208 12.45 -5.69 -12.43
CA LEU A 208 12.60 -6.96 -11.74
C LEU A 208 11.54 -7.97 -12.18
N TYR A 209 10.29 -7.54 -12.34
CA TYR A 209 9.21 -8.43 -12.78
C TYR A 209 9.31 -8.82 -14.26
N MET A 210 9.82 -7.94 -15.10
CA MET A 210 10.16 -8.33 -16.48
C MET A 210 11.21 -9.44 -16.49
N GLY A 211 12.24 -9.35 -15.64
CA GLY A 211 13.23 -10.42 -15.46
C GLY A 211 12.61 -11.75 -15.00
N VAL A 212 11.76 -11.70 -13.98
CA VAL A 212 11.01 -12.87 -13.50
C VAL A 212 10.14 -13.48 -14.60
N PHE A 213 9.45 -12.67 -15.38
CA PHE A 213 8.58 -13.12 -16.46
C PHE A 213 9.35 -13.80 -17.59
N VAL A 214 10.49 -13.24 -18.01
CA VAL A 214 11.36 -13.82 -19.05
C VAL A 214 11.86 -15.20 -18.61
N VAL A 215 12.35 -15.32 -17.37
CA VAL A 215 12.82 -16.60 -16.82
C VAL A 215 11.67 -17.61 -16.70
N ALA A 216 10.51 -17.20 -16.21
CA ALA A 216 9.33 -18.06 -16.11
C ALA A 216 8.87 -18.59 -17.48
N LEU A 217 8.88 -17.74 -18.52
CA LEU A 217 8.57 -18.15 -19.89
C LEU A 217 9.60 -19.14 -20.45
N SER A 218 10.89 -18.91 -20.23
CA SER A 218 11.95 -19.82 -20.69
C SER A 218 11.78 -21.21 -20.10
N HIS A 219 11.49 -21.31 -18.80
CA HIS A 219 11.22 -22.58 -18.14
C HIS A 219 9.93 -23.26 -18.64
N ALA A 220 8.88 -22.47 -18.89
CA ALA A 220 7.64 -23.03 -19.46
C ALA A 220 7.84 -23.60 -20.88
N ARG A 221 8.67 -22.94 -21.69
CA ARG A 221 9.05 -23.43 -23.03
C ARG A 221 9.92 -24.68 -22.95
N ALA A 222 10.93 -24.72 -22.07
CA ALA A 222 11.79 -25.88 -21.85
C ALA A 222 10.99 -27.10 -21.41
N MET A 223 10.02 -26.96 -20.51
CA MET A 223 9.14 -28.07 -20.12
C MET A 223 8.27 -28.59 -21.27
N ARG A 224 7.81 -27.72 -22.16
CA ARG A 224 7.06 -28.16 -23.37
C ARG A 224 7.93 -28.90 -24.37
N SER A 225 9.17 -28.48 -24.59
CA SER A 225 10.10 -29.16 -25.51
C SER A 225 10.57 -30.53 -24.97
N HIS A 226 10.70 -30.71 -23.65
CA HIS A 226 11.03 -31.99 -23.02
C HIS A 226 9.91 -33.04 -23.13
N ILE A 227 8.68 -32.68 -23.33
CA ILE A 227 7.58 -33.63 -23.59
C ILE A 227 7.71 -34.23 -25.00
N THR A 228 8.42 -33.56 -25.91
CA THR A 228 8.57 -33.98 -27.31
C THR A 228 9.86 -34.75 -27.62
N SER A 229 10.80 -34.80 -26.67
CA SER A 229 12.08 -35.53 -26.88
C SER A 229 12.53 -36.25 -25.60
N VAL A 230 12.14 -37.53 -25.50
CA VAL A 230 12.84 -38.49 -24.65
C VAL A 230 14.20 -38.70 -25.29
N THR A 231 15.24 -38.20 -24.72
CA THR A 231 16.67 -38.53 -24.79
C THR A 231 17.53 -37.26 -24.84
N PHE A 232 18.16 -36.92 -23.81
CA PHE A 232 19.58 -36.62 -23.62
C PHE A 232 19.79 -35.85 -22.29
N GLN A 233 20.50 -36.48 -21.39
CA GLN A 233 21.10 -35.87 -20.22
C GLN A 233 22.07 -34.77 -20.67
N LEU A 234 21.93 -33.54 -20.19
CA LEU A 234 23.07 -32.74 -19.74
C LEU A 234 22.63 -31.47 -18.99
N SER A 235 23.39 -31.17 -17.94
CA SER A 235 23.44 -29.94 -17.12
C SER A 235 22.20 -29.60 -16.31
N VAL A 236 22.27 -29.96 -15.03
CA VAL A 236 21.42 -29.59 -13.94
C VAL A 236 21.73 -28.12 -13.56
N THR A 237 21.19 -27.15 -14.30
CA THR A 237 20.83 -25.88 -13.71
C THR A 237 19.54 -26.16 -12.94
N ALA A 238 19.56 -25.99 -11.61
CA ALA A 238 18.41 -26.27 -10.75
C ALA A 238 17.21 -25.47 -11.23
N ALA A 239 16.29 -26.12 -11.94
CA ALA A 239 15.05 -25.50 -12.39
C ALA A 239 14.23 -25.07 -11.16
N PRO A 240 13.68 -23.86 -11.11
CA PRO A 240 12.83 -23.41 -10.02
C PRO A 240 11.67 -24.37 -9.86
N LYS A 241 11.39 -24.76 -8.60
CA LYS A 241 10.30 -25.68 -8.28
C LYS A 241 8.98 -25.11 -8.81
N LYS A 242 8.08 -25.98 -9.28
CA LYS A 242 6.73 -25.59 -9.76
C LYS A 242 5.97 -24.71 -8.75
N SER A 243 6.24 -24.88 -7.45
CA SER A 243 5.73 -24.04 -6.37
C SER A 243 6.23 -22.60 -6.44
N GLU A 244 7.50 -22.38 -6.80
CA GLU A 244 8.10 -21.03 -6.91
C GLU A 244 7.50 -20.24 -8.08
N LEU A 245 7.29 -20.89 -9.23
CA LEU A 245 6.60 -20.27 -10.37
C LEU A 245 5.16 -19.89 -10.04
N LYS A 246 4.46 -20.71 -9.25
CA LYS A 246 3.11 -20.39 -8.77
C LYS A 246 3.14 -19.19 -7.81
N ALA A 247 4.11 -19.16 -6.89
CA ALA A 247 4.30 -18.05 -5.97
C ALA A 247 4.61 -16.74 -6.70
N ALA A 248 5.47 -16.78 -7.73
CA ALA A 248 5.78 -15.64 -8.58
C ALA A 248 4.55 -15.08 -9.31
N ARG A 249 3.75 -15.97 -9.90
CA ARG A 249 2.51 -15.56 -10.56
C ARG A 249 1.55 -14.88 -9.57
N ASN A 250 1.42 -15.43 -8.37
CA ASN A 250 0.54 -14.88 -7.34
C ASN A 250 0.98 -13.47 -6.90
N LEU A 251 2.28 -13.28 -6.70
CA LEU A 251 2.83 -11.97 -6.37
C LEU A 251 2.85 -11.01 -7.57
N GLY A 252 2.94 -11.54 -8.80
CA GLY A 252 2.74 -10.75 -10.02
C GLY A 252 1.37 -10.08 -10.07
N VAL A 253 0.32 -10.81 -9.69
CA VAL A 253 -1.04 -10.24 -9.58
C VAL A 253 -1.07 -9.10 -8.56
N LEU A 254 -0.45 -9.30 -7.40
CA LEU A 254 -0.36 -8.26 -6.35
C LEU A 254 0.28 -6.98 -6.91
N ILE A 255 1.39 -7.10 -7.65
CA ILE A 255 2.09 -5.94 -8.23
C ILE A 255 1.28 -5.25 -9.32
N VAL A 256 0.63 -6.01 -10.22
CA VAL A 256 -0.23 -5.42 -11.24
C VAL A 256 -1.36 -4.60 -10.59
N VAL A 257 -2.00 -5.15 -9.56
CA VAL A 257 -3.04 -4.43 -8.80
C VAL A 257 -2.48 -3.20 -8.12
N PHE A 258 -1.32 -3.33 -7.47
CA PHE A 258 -0.62 -2.20 -6.85
C PHE A 258 -0.37 -1.07 -7.87
N LEU A 259 0.23 -1.37 -9.02
CA LEU A 259 0.50 -0.37 -10.06
C LEU A 259 -0.80 0.25 -10.59
N THR A 260 -1.85 -0.55 -10.80
CA THR A 260 -3.15 -0.07 -11.27
C THR A 260 -3.79 0.91 -10.26
N CYS A 261 -3.61 0.68 -8.97
CA CYS A 261 -4.15 1.54 -7.92
C CYS A 261 -3.29 2.79 -7.67
N PHE A 262 -1.98 2.68 -7.81
CA PHE A 262 -1.04 3.76 -7.48
C PHE A 262 -0.77 4.71 -8.65
N CYS A 263 -0.51 4.19 -9.87
CA CYS A 263 -0.12 5.01 -11.00
C CYS A 263 -1.11 6.13 -11.36
N PRO A 264 -2.44 5.92 -11.33
CA PRO A 264 -3.38 6.99 -11.66
C PRO A 264 -3.23 8.23 -10.77
N TYR A 265 -3.03 8.05 -9.46
CA TYR A 265 -2.84 9.18 -8.52
C TYR A 265 -1.65 10.05 -8.94
N TYR A 266 -0.51 9.45 -9.20
CA TYR A 266 0.70 10.19 -9.60
C TYR A 266 0.61 10.76 -11.02
N CYS A 267 -0.04 10.07 -11.96
CA CYS A 267 -0.27 10.58 -13.31
C CYS A 267 -1.17 11.82 -13.30
N PHE A 268 -2.26 11.82 -12.52
CA PHE A 268 -3.13 12.97 -12.35
C PHE A 268 -2.42 14.13 -11.64
N SER A 269 -1.62 13.83 -10.62
CA SER A 269 -0.80 14.82 -9.92
C SER A 269 0.17 15.54 -10.88
N LEU A 270 0.82 14.78 -11.77
CA LEU A 270 1.72 15.33 -12.80
C LEU A 270 0.99 16.18 -13.84
N ALA A 271 -0.22 15.74 -14.25
CA ALA A 271 -0.98 16.44 -15.27
C ALA A 271 -1.56 17.79 -14.77
N GLY A 272 -1.52 18.06 -13.46
CA GLY A 272 -2.11 19.25 -12.86
C GLY A 272 -3.65 19.35 -13.04
N SER A 273 -4.27 18.23 -13.44
CA SER A 273 -5.68 18.18 -13.85
C SER A 273 -6.56 17.57 -12.75
N PHE A 274 -6.48 18.08 -11.53
CA PHE A 274 -7.42 17.65 -10.49
C PHE A 274 -8.78 18.34 -10.69
N ASP A 275 -9.57 17.81 -11.64
CA ASP A 275 -11.02 18.07 -11.62
C ASP A 275 -11.61 17.47 -10.35
N HIS A 276 -12.52 18.20 -9.72
CA HIS A 276 -13.11 17.87 -8.43
C HIS A 276 -13.66 16.42 -8.36
N ASN A 277 -14.26 15.90 -9.44
CA ASN A 277 -14.82 14.55 -9.49
C ASN A 277 -13.80 13.46 -9.78
N SER A 278 -12.86 13.69 -10.69
CA SER A 278 -11.80 12.72 -11.03
C SER A 278 -10.76 12.59 -9.92
N GLY A 279 -10.47 13.67 -9.19
CA GLY A 279 -9.56 13.65 -8.05
C GLY A 279 -10.03 12.72 -6.92
N TYR A 280 -11.31 12.73 -6.59
CA TYR A 280 -11.86 11.81 -5.57
C TYR A 280 -11.73 10.35 -5.97
N PHE A 281 -12.07 10.00 -7.22
CA PHE A 281 -11.98 8.63 -7.70
C PHE A 281 -10.55 8.08 -7.60
N VAL A 282 -9.57 8.88 -7.98
CA VAL A 282 -8.15 8.49 -7.96
C VAL A 282 -7.64 8.29 -6.54
N VAL A 283 -8.04 9.15 -5.60
CA VAL A 283 -7.73 9.01 -4.17
C VAL A 283 -8.38 7.74 -3.59
N TYR A 284 -9.62 7.46 -3.95
CA TYR A 284 -10.29 6.22 -3.49
C TYR A 284 -9.62 4.97 -4.04
N LEU A 285 -9.21 4.99 -5.31
CA LEU A 285 -8.49 3.89 -5.93
C LEU A 285 -7.15 3.64 -5.23
N PHE A 286 -6.45 4.70 -4.87
CA PHE A 286 -5.19 4.63 -4.13
C PHE A 286 -5.36 3.94 -2.76
N TYR A 287 -6.35 4.34 -1.96
CA TYR A 287 -6.62 3.70 -0.67
C TYR A 287 -7.23 2.30 -0.80
N PHE A 288 -7.96 2.03 -1.87
CA PHE A 288 -8.55 0.71 -2.13
C PHE A 288 -7.49 -0.39 -2.32
N ASN A 289 -6.27 -0.04 -2.71
CA ASN A 289 -5.13 -0.95 -2.75
C ASN A 289 -4.97 -1.73 -1.43
N SER A 290 -5.07 -1.05 -0.30
CA SER A 290 -4.93 -1.67 1.03
C SER A 290 -6.07 -2.65 1.38
N CYS A 291 -7.23 -2.51 0.77
CA CYS A 291 -8.34 -3.46 0.91
C CYS A 291 -8.16 -4.71 0.06
N ILE A 292 -7.56 -4.57 -1.12
CA ILE A 292 -7.47 -5.66 -2.12
C ILE A 292 -6.40 -6.70 -1.76
N ASN A 293 -5.32 -6.31 -1.07
CA ASN A 293 -4.20 -7.18 -0.74
C ASN A 293 -4.64 -8.48 -0.02
N PRO A 294 -5.40 -8.45 1.09
CA PRO A 294 -5.87 -9.67 1.74
C PRO A 294 -6.85 -10.48 0.90
N VAL A 295 -7.62 -9.85 0.02
CA VAL A 295 -8.51 -10.54 -0.93
C VAL A 295 -7.68 -11.36 -1.92
N ILE A 296 -6.61 -10.79 -2.46
CA ILE A 296 -5.66 -11.52 -3.31
C ILE A 296 -5.05 -12.70 -2.54
N TYR A 297 -4.70 -12.52 -1.25
CA TYR A 297 -4.18 -13.62 -0.43
C TYR A 297 -5.23 -14.73 -0.24
N ALA A 298 -6.48 -14.37 -0.01
CA ALA A 298 -7.57 -15.35 0.10
C ALA A 298 -7.79 -16.14 -1.19
N MET A 299 -7.63 -15.51 -2.35
CA MET A 299 -7.78 -16.17 -3.65
C MET A 299 -6.58 -17.07 -3.98
N LEU A 300 -5.36 -16.61 -3.70
CA LEU A 300 -4.15 -17.21 -4.25
C LEU A 300 -3.39 -18.10 -3.26
N TYR A 301 -3.55 -17.90 -1.94
CA TYR A 301 -2.80 -18.63 -0.91
C TYR A 301 -3.70 -19.59 -0.11
N PRO A 302 -3.56 -20.90 -0.30
CA PRO A 302 -4.34 -21.90 0.47
C PRO A 302 -4.15 -21.77 1.99
N TRP A 303 -2.94 -21.46 2.45
CA TRP A 303 -2.64 -21.28 3.87
C TRP A 303 -3.48 -20.17 4.50
N PHE A 304 -3.69 -19.06 3.78
CA PHE A 304 -4.47 -17.95 4.30
C PHE A 304 -5.93 -18.35 4.52
N ARG A 305 -6.55 -19.06 3.55
CA ARG A 305 -7.92 -19.58 3.71
C ARG A 305 -8.07 -20.53 4.90
N LYS A 306 -7.08 -21.43 5.10
CA LYS A 306 -7.07 -22.34 6.26
C LYS A 306 -6.93 -21.56 7.57
N ALA A 307 -6.00 -20.60 7.64
CA ALA A 307 -5.78 -19.74 8.80
C ALA A 307 -7.03 -18.92 9.16
N VAL A 308 -7.64 -18.25 8.17
CA VAL A 308 -8.89 -17.49 8.37
C VAL A 308 -10.01 -18.38 8.89
N LYS A 309 -10.16 -19.61 8.36
CA LYS A 309 -11.15 -20.56 8.86
C LYS A 309 -10.92 -20.89 10.35
N LEU A 310 -9.67 -21.14 10.77
CA LEU A 310 -9.34 -21.42 12.17
C LEU A 310 -9.58 -20.21 13.08
N ILE A 311 -9.33 -18.99 12.59
CA ILE A 311 -9.57 -17.74 13.33
C ILE A 311 -11.07 -17.53 13.53
N VAL A 312 -11.86 -17.55 12.44
CA VAL A 312 -13.30 -17.26 12.47
C VAL A 312 -14.07 -18.33 13.27
N THR A 313 -13.62 -19.58 13.24
CA THR A 313 -14.21 -20.67 14.04
C THR A 313 -13.67 -20.74 15.49
N LEU A 314 -12.86 -19.77 15.91
CA LEU A 314 -12.22 -19.69 17.23
C LEU A 314 -11.35 -20.92 17.58
N GLN A 315 -11.03 -21.76 16.61
CA GLN A 315 -10.15 -22.91 16.80
C GLN A 315 -8.69 -22.51 17.07
N ILE A 316 -8.34 -21.27 16.75
CA ILE A 316 -7.04 -20.66 17.06
C ILE A 316 -6.79 -20.63 18.59
N LEU A 317 -7.84 -20.61 19.42
CA LEU A 317 -7.72 -20.58 20.87
C LEU A 317 -7.47 -21.96 21.52
N LYS A 318 -7.50 -23.04 20.72
CA LYS A 318 -7.22 -24.39 21.24
C LYS A 318 -5.72 -24.55 21.50
N PRO A 319 -5.33 -25.26 22.59
CA PRO A 319 -3.94 -25.58 22.86
C PRO A 319 -3.29 -26.30 21.65
N GLY A 320 -2.07 -25.88 21.26
CA GLY A 320 -1.35 -26.48 20.13
C GLY A 320 -1.78 -25.98 18.75
N SER A 321 -2.71 -25.05 18.64
CA SER A 321 -3.18 -24.51 17.35
C SER A 321 -2.06 -23.81 16.55
N SER A 322 -1.01 -23.29 17.21
CA SER A 322 0.15 -22.66 16.56
C SER A 322 0.95 -23.60 15.66
N ASP A 323 0.89 -24.90 15.93
CA ASP A 323 1.61 -25.96 15.21
C ASP A 323 0.69 -26.71 14.22
N ALA A 324 -0.55 -26.26 14.05
CA ALA A 324 -1.50 -26.83 13.10
C ALA A 324 -0.97 -26.78 11.67
N ASN A 325 -1.12 -27.86 10.91
CA ASN A 325 -0.69 -27.93 9.52
C ASN A 325 -1.59 -27.07 8.61
N ILE A 326 -1.11 -25.89 8.26
CA ILE A 326 -1.82 -24.92 7.40
C ILE A 326 -1.20 -24.75 6.01
N LEU A 327 -0.02 -25.26 5.76
CA LEU A 327 0.67 -25.24 4.45
C LEU A 327 0.06 -26.23 3.44
#